data_b28ab328ca64e1f9bf5158909ea6d1d2
#
_entry.id   b28ab328ca64e1f9bf5158909ea6d1d2
#
_cell.length_a   1.000
_cell.length_b   1.000
_cell.length_c   1.000
_cell.angle_alpha   90.00
_cell.angle_beta   90.00
_cell.angle_gamma   90.00
#
_symmetry.space_group_name_H-M   'P 1'
#
loop_
_entity.id
_entity.type
_entity.pdbx_description
1 polymer ?
#
loop_
_entity_poly.entity_id
_entity_poly.type
_entity_poly.pdbx_seq_one_letter_code
_entity_poly.pdbx_strand_id
1 'polypeptide(L)'
;MAVLLIIIAQPYFFLMTITGTHFNYYHICHRKLWLFSNGINMEQESDLVYEGTLLHEYAYPQRNSKYEEVVIDGIKVDYYDSKNKIIHEIKKSNKIDKAHEWQLKYYLYVFEKHGISGVKGLLEYPLLRKTSEVILTDADREKIKYISDDIETIISLQSCPPLVQKGICKKCSYYEFCYTNESDI
;
A
#
# COMPACT_ATOMS: atom_id res chain seq x y z
N MET A 1 47.13 23.12 -21.86
CA MET A 1 46.59 21.96 -21.09
C MET A 1 45.14 22.28 -20.74
N ALA A 2 44.19 21.69 -21.43
CA ALA A 2 42.76 21.85 -21.16
C ALA A 2 42.31 20.79 -20.14
N VAL A 3 41.87 21.23 -18.98
CA VAL A 3 41.31 20.35 -17.97
C VAL A 3 39.85 20.07 -18.36
N LEU A 4 39.60 18.84 -18.80
CA LEU A 4 38.23 18.34 -19.09
C LEU A 4 37.50 18.12 -17.78
N LEU A 5 36.59 19.05 -17.41
CA LEU A 5 35.69 18.85 -16.27
C LEU A 5 34.64 17.81 -16.65
N ILE A 6 34.82 16.57 -16.19
CA ILE A 6 33.80 15.56 -16.28
C ILE A 6 32.75 15.87 -15.21
N ILE A 7 31.65 16.50 -15.61
CA ILE A 7 30.45 16.63 -14.78
C ILE A 7 29.83 15.26 -14.70
N ILE A 8 30.12 14.54 -13.62
CA ILE A 8 29.38 13.31 -13.27
C ILE A 8 27.98 13.80 -12.84
N ALA A 9 27.03 13.67 -13.77
CA ALA A 9 25.62 13.85 -13.43
C ALA A 9 25.28 12.79 -12.37
N GLN A 10 25.15 13.21 -11.12
CA GLN A 10 24.57 12.35 -10.08
C GLN A 10 23.14 12.02 -10.53
N PRO A 11 22.74 10.73 -10.56
CA PRO A 11 21.35 10.40 -10.83
C PRO A 11 20.52 11.08 -9.73
N TYR A 12 19.62 11.97 -10.11
CA TYR A 12 18.58 12.47 -9.22
C TYR A 12 17.77 11.24 -8.80
N PHE A 13 18.14 10.69 -7.65
CA PHE A 13 17.33 9.68 -6.97
C PHE A 13 16.08 10.42 -6.49
N PHE A 14 15.03 10.38 -7.28
CA PHE A 14 13.72 10.85 -6.87
C PHE A 14 13.34 9.98 -5.66
N LEU A 15 13.42 10.56 -4.47
CA LEU A 15 13.00 9.87 -3.24
C LEU A 15 11.50 9.59 -3.41
N MET A 16 11.20 8.38 -3.88
CA MET A 16 9.81 7.95 -4.04
C MET A 16 9.21 7.77 -2.66
N THR A 17 8.20 8.57 -2.34
CA THR A 17 7.51 8.47 -1.06
C THR A 17 6.83 7.11 -0.96
N ILE A 18 7.22 6.30 0.03
CA ILE A 18 6.60 5.01 0.31
C ILE A 18 5.18 5.27 0.83
N THR A 19 4.22 4.51 0.31
CA THR A 19 2.80 4.63 0.67
C THR A 19 2.29 3.35 1.33
N GLY A 20 1.09 3.40 1.91
CA GLY A 20 0.44 2.19 2.42
C GLY A 20 0.18 1.13 1.34
N THR A 21 -0.03 1.55 0.09
CA THR A 21 -0.15 0.63 -1.06
C THR A 21 1.14 -0.13 -1.31
N HIS A 22 2.30 0.50 -1.18
CA HIS A 22 3.59 -0.18 -1.28
C HIS A 22 3.73 -1.27 -0.21
N PHE A 23 3.37 -0.97 1.05
CA PHE A 23 3.35 -1.95 2.13
C PHE A 23 2.39 -3.11 1.87
N ASN A 24 1.20 -2.81 1.36
CA ASN A 24 0.22 -3.84 0.98
C ASN A 24 0.80 -4.76 -0.11
N TYR A 25 1.32 -4.19 -1.20
CA TYR A 25 1.85 -4.97 -2.32
C TYR A 25 3.12 -5.73 -1.99
N TYR A 26 3.98 -5.19 -1.11
CA TYR A 26 5.14 -5.91 -0.60
C TYR A 26 4.76 -7.28 -0.01
N HIS A 27 3.67 -7.33 0.76
CA HIS A 27 3.20 -8.58 1.36
C HIS A 27 2.41 -9.49 0.41
N ILE A 28 1.98 -8.99 -0.74
CA ILE A 28 1.22 -9.75 -1.74
C ILE A 28 2.14 -10.29 -2.83
N CYS A 29 2.86 -9.38 -3.52
CA CYS A 29 3.63 -9.72 -4.72
C CYS A 29 4.64 -8.62 -5.06
N HIS A 30 5.94 -8.91 -4.98
CA HIS A 30 6.99 -7.96 -5.31
C HIS A 30 6.97 -7.52 -6.78
N ARG A 31 6.51 -8.39 -7.70
CA ARG A 31 6.29 -8.02 -9.10
C ARG A 31 5.21 -6.94 -9.22
N LYS A 32 4.08 -7.09 -8.51
CA LYS A 32 3.01 -6.08 -8.47
C LYS A 32 3.51 -4.77 -7.87
N LEU A 33 4.28 -4.84 -6.79
CA LEU A 33 4.92 -3.69 -6.16
C LEU A 33 5.79 -2.93 -7.17
N TRP A 34 6.66 -3.64 -7.87
CA TRP A 34 7.55 -3.05 -8.87
C TRP A 34 6.78 -2.41 -10.04
N LEU A 35 5.80 -3.11 -10.61
CA LEU A 35 4.96 -2.60 -11.71
C LEU A 35 4.23 -1.31 -11.31
N PHE A 36 3.57 -1.31 -10.16
CA PHE A 36 2.89 -0.14 -9.61
C PHE A 36 3.85 1.05 -9.45
N SER A 37 5.02 0.82 -8.85
CA SER A 37 6.02 1.85 -8.59
C SER A 37 6.67 2.40 -9.86
N ASN A 38 6.67 1.63 -10.94
CA ASN A 38 7.15 2.05 -12.25
C ASN A 38 6.03 2.61 -13.17
N GLY A 39 4.90 3.00 -12.60
CA GLY A 39 3.82 3.71 -13.30
C GLY A 39 2.88 2.80 -14.11
N ILE A 40 3.01 1.47 -13.99
CA ILE A 40 2.10 0.52 -14.62
C ILE A 40 0.93 0.26 -13.65
N ASN A 41 -0.19 0.95 -13.85
CA ASN A 41 -1.38 0.89 -12.98
C ASN A 41 -2.52 0.17 -13.69
N MET A 42 -2.85 -1.04 -13.22
CA MET A 42 -3.93 -1.89 -13.74
C MET A 42 -5.14 -1.95 -12.79
N GLU A 43 -5.13 -1.18 -11.71
CA GLU A 43 -6.21 -1.18 -10.71
C GLU A 43 -7.49 -0.55 -11.25
N GLN A 44 -7.40 0.46 -12.10
CA GLN A 44 -8.55 1.21 -12.60
C GLN A 44 -9.47 0.39 -13.54
N GLU A 45 -8.93 -0.67 -14.12
CA GLU A 45 -9.66 -1.57 -15.03
C GLU A 45 -10.20 -2.82 -14.32
N SER A 46 -10.06 -2.90 -13.00
CA SER A 46 -10.43 -4.10 -12.24
C SER A 46 -11.79 -3.94 -11.56
N ASP A 47 -12.78 -4.76 -11.94
CA ASP A 47 -14.08 -4.86 -11.26
C ASP A 47 -13.96 -5.08 -9.76
N LEU A 48 -12.94 -5.84 -9.33
CA LEU A 48 -12.69 -6.10 -7.90
C LEU A 48 -12.25 -4.85 -7.14
N VAL A 49 -11.51 -3.95 -7.78
CA VAL A 49 -11.13 -2.66 -7.21
C VAL A 49 -12.33 -1.74 -7.17
N TYR A 50 -13.13 -1.68 -8.25
CA TYR A 50 -14.37 -0.91 -8.29
C TYR A 50 -15.35 -1.34 -7.20
N GLU A 51 -15.57 -2.65 -7.01
CA GLU A 51 -16.39 -3.17 -5.91
C GLU A 51 -15.84 -2.79 -4.52
N GLY A 52 -14.52 -2.71 -4.36
CA GLY A 52 -13.87 -2.23 -3.14
C GLY A 52 -14.19 -0.76 -2.87
N THR A 53 -14.12 0.09 -3.89
CA THR A 53 -14.47 1.52 -3.79
C THR A 53 -15.94 1.70 -3.40
N LEU A 54 -16.85 0.99 -4.05
CA LEU A 54 -18.29 1.02 -3.69
C LEU A 54 -18.50 0.58 -2.23
N LEU A 55 -17.78 -0.43 -1.75
CA LEU A 55 -17.89 -0.86 -0.36
C LEU A 55 -17.49 0.25 0.62
N HIS A 56 -16.43 1.01 0.32
CA HIS A 56 -16.02 2.17 1.11
C HIS A 56 -17.11 3.23 1.19
N GLU A 57 -17.78 3.53 0.08
CA GLU A 57 -18.82 4.55 0.03
C GLU A 57 -20.12 4.13 0.73
N TYR A 58 -20.52 2.86 0.58
CA TYR A 58 -21.86 2.41 0.98
C TYR A 58 -21.91 1.61 2.29
N ALA A 59 -20.80 1.03 2.74
CA ALA A 59 -20.81 0.25 3.98
C ALA A 59 -21.13 1.09 5.23
N TYR A 60 -20.73 2.37 5.22
CA TYR A 60 -20.89 3.26 6.38
C TYR A 60 -21.15 4.71 5.95
N PRO A 61 -22.29 5.03 5.34
CA PRO A 61 -22.57 6.37 4.79
C PRO A 61 -22.53 7.49 5.86
N GLN A 62 -22.80 7.17 7.12
CA GLN A 62 -22.74 8.14 8.22
C GLN A 62 -21.30 8.52 8.63
N ARG A 63 -20.27 7.84 8.14
CA ARG A 63 -18.86 8.13 8.50
C ARG A 63 -18.32 9.37 7.82
N ASN A 64 -18.75 9.67 6.60
CA ASN A 64 -18.28 10.83 5.85
C ASN A 64 -18.51 12.17 6.56
N SER A 65 -19.51 12.24 7.48
CA SER A 65 -19.78 13.43 8.30
C SER A 65 -19.11 13.41 9.66
N LYS A 66 -18.52 12.30 10.08
CA LYS A 66 -18.01 12.08 11.45
C LYS A 66 -16.51 11.93 11.53
N TYR A 67 -15.87 11.43 10.47
CA TYR A 67 -14.45 11.15 10.45
C TYR A 67 -13.73 12.03 9.43
N GLU A 68 -12.48 12.32 9.71
CA GLU A 68 -11.63 13.19 8.89
C GLU A 68 -10.84 12.36 7.88
N GLU A 69 -10.76 12.86 6.64
CA GLU A 69 -9.75 12.40 5.69
C GLU A 69 -8.40 13.01 6.10
N VAL A 70 -7.37 12.20 6.18
CA VAL A 70 -6.02 12.64 6.50
C VAL A 70 -5.07 12.24 5.39
N VAL A 71 -4.39 13.24 4.83
CA VAL A 71 -3.30 13.04 3.87
C VAL A 71 -2.01 13.52 4.52
N ILE A 72 -1.03 12.64 4.70
CA ILE A 72 0.21 12.92 5.40
C ILE A 72 1.32 12.01 4.88
N ASP A 73 2.45 12.60 4.48
CA ASP A 73 3.69 11.91 4.09
C ASP A 73 3.45 10.67 3.17
N GLY A 74 2.69 10.88 2.09
CA GLY A 74 2.40 9.85 1.08
C GLY A 74 1.34 8.82 1.46
N ILE A 75 0.75 8.91 2.65
CA ILE A 75 -0.42 8.09 2.98
C ILE A 75 -1.70 8.90 2.88
N LYS A 76 -2.78 8.23 2.51
CA LYS A 76 -4.14 8.73 2.55
C LYS A 76 -4.97 7.79 3.43
N VAL A 77 -5.58 8.35 4.47
CA VAL A 77 -6.46 7.66 5.40
C VAL A 77 -7.86 8.24 5.25
N ASP A 78 -8.82 7.43 4.84
CA ASP A 78 -10.17 7.89 4.53
C ASP A 78 -11.01 8.14 5.79
N TYR A 79 -10.74 7.39 6.87
CA TYR A 79 -11.54 7.47 8.10
C TYR A 79 -10.65 7.53 9.34
N TYR A 80 -10.39 8.75 9.81
CA TYR A 80 -9.71 8.99 11.08
C TYR A 80 -10.67 9.59 12.09
N ASP A 81 -10.86 8.91 13.23
CA ASP A 81 -11.56 9.43 14.40
C ASP A 81 -10.55 10.15 15.30
N SER A 82 -10.44 11.45 15.14
CA SER A 82 -9.48 12.29 15.89
C SER A 82 -9.80 12.33 17.39
N LYS A 83 -11.08 12.19 17.77
CA LYS A 83 -11.50 12.18 19.17
C LYS A 83 -11.06 10.92 19.92
N ASN A 84 -11.22 9.75 19.29
CA ASN A 84 -10.86 8.46 19.88
C ASN A 84 -9.46 7.99 19.42
N LYS A 85 -8.81 8.73 18.53
CA LYS A 85 -7.52 8.39 17.92
C LYS A 85 -7.54 7.02 17.25
N ILE A 86 -8.50 6.80 16.37
CA ILE A 86 -8.69 5.52 15.67
C ILE A 86 -8.65 5.74 14.16
N ILE A 87 -7.78 5.00 13.47
CA ILE A 87 -7.81 4.84 12.02
C ILE A 87 -8.69 3.62 11.68
N HIS A 88 -9.68 3.82 10.84
CA HIS A 88 -10.54 2.76 10.32
C HIS A 88 -10.11 2.39 8.90
N GLU A 89 -9.74 1.14 8.71
CA GLU A 89 -9.37 0.59 7.40
C GLU A 89 -10.39 -0.49 7.01
N ILE A 90 -11.13 -0.24 5.93
CA ILE A 90 -12.21 -1.12 5.45
C ILE A 90 -11.71 -1.99 4.31
N LYS A 91 -11.95 -3.30 4.40
CA LYS A 91 -11.56 -4.27 3.37
C LYS A 91 -12.69 -5.22 3.02
N LYS A 92 -12.79 -5.58 1.72
CA LYS A 92 -13.82 -6.48 1.20
C LYS A 92 -13.68 -7.91 1.73
N SER A 93 -12.46 -8.39 1.90
CA SER A 93 -12.19 -9.77 2.35
C SER A 93 -10.91 -9.84 3.19
N ASN A 94 -10.81 -10.90 4.00
CA ASN A 94 -9.64 -11.16 4.84
C ASN A 94 -8.63 -12.15 4.23
N LYS A 95 -8.71 -12.44 2.94
CA LYS A 95 -7.83 -13.42 2.28
C LYS A 95 -6.36 -13.03 2.30
N ILE A 96 -6.08 -11.75 2.44
CA ILE A 96 -4.75 -11.16 2.52
C ILE A 96 -4.64 -10.27 3.77
N ASP A 97 -5.24 -10.71 4.88
CA ASP A 97 -5.32 -9.95 6.14
C ASP A 97 -3.97 -9.47 6.64
N LYS A 98 -2.91 -10.27 6.50
CA LYS A 98 -1.53 -9.85 6.82
C LYS A 98 -1.10 -8.60 6.03
N ALA A 99 -1.40 -8.51 4.74
CA ALA A 99 -1.06 -7.34 3.94
C ALA A 99 -1.86 -6.10 4.38
N HIS A 100 -3.14 -6.28 4.72
CA HIS A 100 -3.98 -5.22 5.26
C HIS A 100 -3.50 -4.73 6.63
N GLU A 101 -3.11 -5.66 7.50
CA GLU A 101 -2.57 -5.33 8.82
C GLU A 101 -1.29 -4.50 8.71
N TRP A 102 -0.34 -4.89 7.83
CA TRP A 102 0.90 -4.14 7.64
C TRP A 102 0.69 -2.79 6.98
N GLN A 103 -0.28 -2.67 6.08
CA GLN A 103 -0.71 -1.37 5.55
C GLN A 103 -1.17 -0.45 6.69
N LEU A 104 -2.03 -0.95 7.57
CA LEU A 104 -2.55 -0.17 8.70
C LEU A 104 -1.45 0.13 9.73
N LYS A 105 -0.54 -0.81 10.03
CA LYS A 105 0.63 -0.56 10.89
C LYS A 105 1.53 0.53 10.33
N TYR A 106 1.70 0.59 9.01
CA TYR A 106 2.45 1.66 8.36
C TYR A 106 1.76 3.02 8.54
N TYR A 107 0.44 3.09 8.43
CA TYR A 107 -0.31 4.31 8.72
C TYR A 107 -0.09 4.78 10.16
N LEU A 108 -0.19 3.87 11.13
CA LEU A 108 0.06 4.18 12.54
C LEU A 108 1.50 4.70 12.77
N TYR A 109 2.47 4.12 12.09
CA TYR A 109 3.87 4.54 12.16
C TYR A 109 4.08 5.95 11.59
N VAL A 110 3.45 6.29 10.45
CA VAL A 110 3.52 7.63 9.87
C VAL A 110 2.87 8.66 10.79
N PHE A 111 1.69 8.36 11.36
CA PHE A 111 1.05 9.24 12.34
C PHE A 111 1.95 9.51 13.55
N GLU A 112 2.58 8.47 14.08
CA GLU A 112 3.50 8.61 15.22
C GLU A 112 4.73 9.47 14.85
N LYS A 113 5.32 9.28 13.67
CA LYS A 113 6.44 10.13 13.18
C LYS A 113 6.08 11.61 13.08
N HIS A 114 4.81 11.90 12.83
CA HIS A 114 4.29 13.27 12.79
C HIS A 114 3.73 13.76 14.14
N GLY A 115 4.09 13.10 15.24
CA GLY A 115 3.74 13.53 16.60
C GLY A 115 2.32 13.16 17.05
N ILE A 116 1.55 12.41 16.25
CA ILE A 116 0.21 11.95 16.60
C ILE A 116 0.32 10.60 17.30
N SER A 117 0.62 10.59 18.58
CA SER A 117 0.83 9.37 19.36
C SER A 117 -0.47 8.78 19.93
N GLY A 118 -0.41 7.48 20.25
CA GLY A 118 -1.52 6.75 20.87
C GLY A 118 -2.69 6.43 19.92
N VAL A 119 -2.43 6.50 18.61
CA VAL A 119 -3.40 6.10 17.57
C VAL A 119 -3.45 4.58 17.49
N LYS A 120 -4.66 4.04 17.37
CA LYS A 120 -4.94 2.64 17.11
C LYS A 120 -5.55 2.45 15.72
N GLY A 121 -5.40 1.27 15.15
CA GLY A 121 -6.06 0.88 13.92
C GLY A 121 -7.25 -0.06 14.18
N LEU A 122 -8.30 0.09 13.39
CA LEU A 122 -9.39 -0.89 13.28
C LEU A 122 -9.45 -1.38 11.84
N LEU A 123 -9.16 -2.67 11.66
CA LEU A 123 -9.29 -3.36 10.39
C LEU A 123 -10.68 -3.99 10.31
N GLU A 124 -11.50 -3.54 9.38
CA GLU A 124 -12.90 -3.89 9.29
C GLU A 124 -13.22 -4.65 7.99
N TYR A 125 -13.95 -5.75 8.15
CA TYR A 125 -14.44 -6.59 7.06
C TYR A 125 -15.99 -6.66 7.14
N PRO A 126 -16.71 -5.65 6.59
CA PRO A 126 -18.16 -5.54 6.76
C PRO A 126 -18.92 -6.77 6.27
N LEU A 127 -18.52 -7.33 5.11
CA LEU A 127 -19.15 -8.53 4.54
C LEU A 127 -18.98 -9.79 5.43
N LEU A 128 -17.97 -9.79 6.30
CA LEU A 128 -17.68 -10.88 7.23
C LEU A 128 -18.15 -10.56 8.65
N ARG A 129 -18.67 -9.36 8.88
CA ARG A 129 -19.00 -8.82 10.21
C ARG A 129 -17.86 -8.99 11.21
N LYS A 130 -16.62 -8.79 10.72
CA LYS A 130 -15.40 -8.97 11.52
C LYS A 130 -14.67 -7.63 11.64
N THR A 131 -14.20 -7.36 12.85
CA THR A 131 -13.32 -6.22 13.16
C THR A 131 -12.14 -6.71 13.97
N SER A 132 -10.95 -6.18 13.71
CA SER A 132 -9.72 -6.50 14.45
C SER A 132 -9.00 -5.20 14.82
N GLU A 133 -8.63 -5.07 16.08
CA GLU A 133 -7.78 -3.95 16.54
C GLU A 133 -6.33 -4.23 16.12
N VAL A 134 -5.66 -3.18 15.67
CA VAL A 134 -4.23 -3.19 15.30
C VAL A 134 -3.52 -2.12 16.12
N ILE A 135 -2.49 -2.53 16.82
CA ILE A 135 -1.60 -1.64 17.59
C ILE A 135 -0.18 -1.73 17.03
N LEU A 136 0.58 -0.66 17.18
CA LEU A 136 1.97 -0.60 16.77
C LEU A 136 2.89 -0.94 17.95
N THR A 137 3.66 -2.02 17.82
CA THR A 137 4.66 -2.44 18.82
C THR A 137 6.06 -1.95 18.43
N ASP A 138 7.03 -2.00 19.35
CA ASP A 138 8.42 -1.65 19.05
C ASP A 138 9.01 -2.58 17.98
N ALA A 139 8.69 -3.87 18.05
CA ALA A 139 9.10 -4.83 17.02
C ALA A 139 8.51 -4.49 15.64
N ASP A 140 7.28 -3.98 15.59
CA ASP A 140 6.67 -3.53 14.33
C ASP A 140 7.39 -2.31 13.76
N ARG A 141 7.82 -1.35 14.60
CA ARG A 141 8.56 -0.16 14.18
C ARG A 141 9.88 -0.55 13.50
N GLU A 142 10.64 -1.45 14.10
CA GLU A 142 11.88 -1.97 13.49
C GLU A 142 11.59 -2.74 12.20
N LYS A 143 10.53 -3.53 12.19
CA LYS A 143 10.11 -4.28 11.00
C LYS A 143 9.67 -3.36 9.85
N ILE A 144 9.01 -2.24 10.16
CA ILE A 144 8.60 -1.24 9.15
C ILE A 144 9.83 -0.61 8.50
N LYS A 145 10.86 -0.26 9.27
CA LYS A 145 12.12 0.27 8.72
C LYS A 145 12.74 -0.72 7.73
N TYR A 146 12.90 -1.98 8.18
CA TYR A 146 13.42 -3.04 7.32
C TYR A 146 12.62 -3.23 6.03
N ILE A 147 11.27 -3.25 6.13
CA ILE A 147 10.38 -3.38 4.96
C ILE A 147 10.52 -2.16 4.04
N SER A 148 10.67 -0.96 4.59
CA SER A 148 10.86 0.25 3.78
C SER A 148 12.13 0.16 2.94
N ASP A 149 13.24 -0.23 3.54
CA ASP A 149 14.53 -0.41 2.84
C ASP A 149 14.42 -1.49 1.74
N ASP A 150 13.71 -2.58 2.03
CA ASP A 150 13.50 -3.66 1.05
C ASP A 150 12.55 -3.25 -0.08
N ILE A 151 11.51 -2.46 0.21
CA ILE A 151 10.64 -1.84 -0.80
C ILE A 151 11.48 -0.96 -1.73
N GLU A 152 12.33 -0.07 -1.20
CA GLU A 152 13.21 0.78 -2.00
C GLU A 152 14.14 -0.05 -2.89
N THR A 153 14.68 -1.14 -2.37
CA THR A 153 15.50 -2.08 -3.13
C THR A 153 14.72 -2.70 -4.29
N ILE A 154 13.50 -3.19 -4.03
CA ILE A 154 12.67 -3.84 -5.04
C ILE A 154 12.26 -2.87 -6.15
N ILE A 155 11.80 -1.67 -5.79
CA ILE A 155 11.31 -0.70 -6.78
C ILE A 155 12.43 -0.13 -7.66
N SER A 156 13.67 -0.14 -7.17
CA SER A 156 14.86 0.31 -7.92
C SER A 156 15.48 -0.75 -8.84
N LEU A 157 14.98 -1.98 -8.84
CA LEU A 157 15.46 -3.02 -9.73
C LEU A 157 15.33 -2.60 -11.20
N GLN A 158 16.36 -2.89 -11.99
CA GLN A 158 16.38 -2.60 -13.44
C GLN A 158 15.42 -3.47 -14.24
N SER A 159 14.99 -4.60 -13.69
CA SER A 159 14.07 -5.54 -14.32
C SER A 159 12.97 -5.98 -13.35
N CYS A 160 11.80 -6.22 -13.92
CA CYS A 160 10.63 -6.64 -13.17
C CYS A 160 10.88 -7.99 -12.46
N PRO A 161 10.56 -8.13 -11.17
CA PRO A 161 10.65 -9.40 -10.46
C PRO A 161 9.89 -10.54 -11.16
N PRO A 162 10.31 -11.81 -11.00
CA PRO A 162 9.69 -12.95 -11.69
C PRO A 162 8.24 -13.17 -11.27
N LEU A 163 7.50 -13.92 -12.09
CA LEU A 163 6.13 -14.35 -11.79
C LEU A 163 6.10 -15.26 -10.56
N VAL A 164 5.13 -15.02 -9.67
CA VAL A 164 4.99 -15.81 -8.43
C VAL A 164 4.13 -17.07 -8.59
N GLN A 165 3.36 -17.20 -9.67
CA GLN A 165 2.51 -18.35 -10.02
C GLN A 165 1.63 -18.87 -8.86
N LYS A 166 1.04 -17.95 -8.08
CA LYS A 166 0.16 -18.28 -6.96
C LYS A 166 -1.32 -18.21 -7.37
N GLY A 167 -2.18 -18.94 -6.68
CA GLY A 167 -3.63 -18.91 -6.94
C GLY A 167 -4.27 -17.53 -6.85
N ILE A 168 -3.69 -16.62 -6.06
CA ILE A 168 -4.11 -15.22 -5.95
C ILE A 168 -3.94 -14.45 -7.27
N CYS A 169 -3.01 -14.86 -8.14
CA CYS A 169 -2.76 -14.19 -9.41
C CYS A 169 -4.01 -14.15 -10.30
N LYS A 170 -4.81 -15.22 -10.33
CA LYS A 170 -6.05 -15.32 -11.13
C LYS A 170 -7.10 -14.24 -10.80
N LYS A 171 -6.97 -13.58 -9.66
CA LYS A 171 -7.86 -12.49 -9.20
C LYS A 171 -7.12 -11.16 -9.05
N CYS A 172 -5.91 -11.07 -9.59
CA CYS A 172 -5.09 -9.89 -9.56
C CYS A 172 -5.42 -9.00 -10.77
N SER A 173 -5.53 -7.69 -10.56
CA SER A 173 -5.70 -6.69 -11.62
C SER A 173 -4.60 -6.74 -12.69
N TYR A 174 -3.42 -7.26 -12.36
CA TYR A 174 -2.28 -7.43 -13.27
C TYR A 174 -2.24 -8.80 -13.95
N TYR A 175 -3.28 -9.64 -13.81
CA TYR A 175 -3.22 -11.02 -14.31
C TYR A 175 -2.96 -11.08 -15.81
N GLU A 176 -3.73 -10.37 -16.60
CA GLU A 176 -3.57 -10.34 -18.05
C GLU A 176 -2.19 -9.81 -18.45
N PHE A 177 -1.76 -8.70 -17.88
CA PHE A 177 -0.42 -8.16 -18.11
C PHE A 177 0.70 -9.14 -17.78
N CYS A 178 0.53 -9.96 -16.75
CA CYS A 178 1.55 -10.91 -16.29
C CYS A 178 1.57 -12.23 -17.09
N TYR A 179 0.45 -12.65 -17.66
CA TYR A 179 0.27 -14.01 -18.19
C TYR A 179 -0.20 -14.06 -19.65
N THR A 180 -0.55 -12.94 -20.27
CA THR A 180 -0.83 -12.91 -21.71
C THR A 180 0.48 -12.86 -22.47
N ASN A 181 0.67 -13.80 -23.39
CA ASN A 181 1.78 -13.77 -24.35
C ASN A 181 1.36 -12.94 -25.55
N GLU A 182 2.26 -12.12 -26.11
CA GLU A 182 2.02 -11.34 -27.33
C GLU A 182 1.67 -12.22 -28.56
N SER A 183 1.88 -13.54 -28.44
CA SER A 183 1.55 -14.53 -29.49
C SER A 183 0.07 -14.94 -29.52
N ASP A 184 -0.75 -14.49 -28.57
CA ASP A 184 -2.16 -14.85 -28.43
C ASP A 184 -3.11 -13.72 -28.91
N ILE A 185 -2.56 -12.70 -29.62
CA ILE A 185 -3.32 -11.59 -30.24
C ILE A 185 -3.38 -11.77 -31.75
#